data_66e29691b31b64ef04a64d7203b08bf4
#
_entry.id   66e29691b31b64ef04a64d7203b08bf4
#
_cell.length_a   1.000
_cell.length_b   1.000
_cell.length_c   1.000
_cell.angle_alpha   90.00
_cell.angle_beta   90.00
_cell.angle_gamma   90.00
#
_symmetry.space_group_name_H-M   'P 1'
#
loop_
_entity.id
_entity.type
_entity.pdbx_description
1 polymer ?
#
loop_
_entity_poly.entity_id
_entity_poly.type
_entity_poly.pdbx_seq_one_letter_code
_entity_poly.pdbx_strand_id
1 'polypeptide(L)'
;MGGSLRLGKILGIEIRIHYSWFLIFALVSFYIYDDFQRAGYNLGASLLIGLAASLVLFACIVAHELAHSLVAMRNGIPVRSITLFFLGGVANITKEAERPKTEILMAVAGPACSLALALVFGVAWFAAGGYRQEATPFHDLLGWIAWLNLVLGLFSLLLLAFGTRLRWP
;
A
#
# COMPACT_ATOMS: atom_id res chain seq x y z
N MET A 1 -13.80 1.01 -20.41
CA MET A 1 -13.61 0.72 -18.97
C MET A 1 -14.26 1.85 -18.20
N GLY A 2 -15.58 1.73 -17.94
CA GLY A 2 -16.36 2.72 -17.18
C GLY A 2 -16.21 2.43 -15.70
N GLY A 3 -15.95 3.46 -14.89
CA GLY A 3 -16.04 3.32 -13.45
C GLY A 3 -14.78 3.73 -12.67
N SER A 4 -13.84 4.46 -13.27
CA SER A 4 -12.68 4.99 -12.56
C SER A 4 -12.59 6.51 -12.64
N LEU A 5 -12.28 7.14 -11.49
CA LEU A 5 -12.00 8.57 -11.36
C LEU A 5 -10.49 8.80 -11.51
N ARG A 6 -10.11 9.83 -12.24
CA ARG A 6 -8.72 10.26 -12.36
C ARG A 6 -8.39 11.22 -11.21
N LEU A 7 -7.37 10.88 -10.41
CA LEU A 7 -6.88 11.76 -9.34
C LEU A 7 -5.82 12.76 -9.82
N GLY A 8 -4.91 12.32 -10.71
CA GLY A 8 -3.81 13.14 -11.17
C GLY A 8 -2.71 12.30 -11.81
N LYS A 9 -1.49 12.89 -11.89
CA LYS A 9 -0.30 12.20 -12.37
C LYS A 9 0.82 12.30 -11.35
N ILE A 10 1.50 11.18 -11.09
CA ILE A 10 2.70 11.11 -10.27
C ILE A 10 3.81 10.50 -11.15
N LEU A 11 4.94 11.20 -11.29
CA LEU A 11 6.08 10.78 -12.11
C LEU A 11 5.69 10.38 -13.56
N GLY A 12 4.70 11.07 -14.14
CA GLY A 12 4.19 10.79 -15.47
C GLY A 12 3.14 9.69 -15.55
N ILE A 13 2.92 8.93 -14.49
CA ILE A 13 1.94 7.83 -14.40
C ILE A 13 0.60 8.39 -13.92
N GLU A 14 -0.47 8.08 -14.62
CA GLU A 14 -1.82 8.51 -14.24
C GLU A 14 -2.36 7.65 -13.09
N ILE A 15 -2.75 8.29 -11.98
CA ILE A 15 -3.38 7.61 -10.83
C ILE A 15 -4.89 7.69 -10.97
N ARG A 16 -5.53 6.54 -10.92
CA ARG A 16 -6.98 6.38 -11.03
C ARG A 16 -7.54 5.62 -9.83
N ILE A 17 -8.77 5.93 -9.46
CA ILE A 17 -9.53 5.24 -8.42
C ILE A 17 -10.76 4.62 -9.05
N HIS A 18 -10.92 3.31 -8.91
CA HIS A 18 -12.15 2.61 -9.25
C HIS A 18 -13.20 2.79 -8.14
N TYR A 19 -14.50 2.77 -8.47
CA TYR A 19 -15.55 2.95 -7.46
C TYR A 19 -15.51 1.93 -6.33
N SER A 20 -15.05 0.70 -6.58
CA SER A 20 -14.88 -0.32 -5.54
C SER A 20 -13.87 0.05 -4.46
N TRP A 21 -12.97 1.01 -4.73
CA TRP A 21 -12.02 1.52 -3.76
C TRP A 21 -12.71 2.23 -2.58
N PHE A 22 -13.80 2.96 -2.84
CA PHE A 22 -14.54 3.65 -1.77
C PHE A 22 -15.12 2.67 -0.76
N LEU A 23 -15.53 1.47 -1.21
CA LEU A 23 -16.01 0.43 -0.31
C LEU A 23 -14.91 -0.04 0.64
N ILE A 24 -13.72 -0.39 0.13
CA ILE A 24 -12.63 -0.87 0.98
C ILE A 24 -12.09 0.26 1.85
N PHE A 25 -12.04 1.49 1.35
CA PHE A 25 -11.67 2.65 2.14
C PHE A 25 -12.60 2.84 3.35
N ALA A 26 -13.92 2.77 3.13
CA ALA A 26 -14.90 2.87 4.21
C ALA A 26 -14.77 1.72 5.22
N LEU A 27 -14.59 0.48 4.72
CA LEU A 27 -14.41 -0.69 5.58
C LEU A 27 -13.14 -0.58 6.45
N VAL A 28 -12.01 -0.21 5.86
CA VAL A 28 -10.74 -0.03 6.60
C VAL A 28 -10.85 1.11 7.59
N SER A 29 -11.43 2.24 7.18
CA SER A 29 -11.65 3.39 8.07
C SER A 29 -12.54 3.01 9.25
N PHE A 30 -13.61 2.25 9.01
CA PHE A 30 -14.51 1.79 10.05
C PHE A 30 -13.84 0.77 10.99
N TYR A 31 -13.06 -0.15 10.45
CA TYR A 31 -12.33 -1.13 11.26
C TYR A 31 -11.34 -0.45 12.21
N ILE A 32 -10.54 0.50 11.70
CA ILE A 32 -9.59 1.25 12.53
C ILE A 32 -10.33 2.14 13.53
N TYR A 33 -11.41 2.79 13.12
CA TYR A 33 -12.28 3.57 14.00
C TYR A 33 -12.80 2.73 15.19
N ASP A 34 -13.31 1.52 14.92
CA ASP A 34 -13.87 0.63 15.95
C ASP A 34 -12.78 0.16 16.93
N ASP A 35 -11.58 -0.14 16.43
CA ASP A 35 -10.43 -0.53 17.26
C ASP A 35 -10.03 0.61 18.22
N PHE A 36 -9.96 1.84 17.73
CA PHE A 36 -9.65 3.01 18.55
C PHE A 36 -10.78 3.37 19.53
N GLN A 37 -12.04 3.14 19.18
CA GLN A 37 -13.16 3.28 20.11
C GLN A 37 -13.05 2.28 21.28
N ARG A 38 -12.70 1.03 20.99
CA ARG A 38 -12.47 -0.01 22.01
C ARG A 38 -11.26 0.29 22.89
N ALA A 39 -10.24 0.96 22.35
CA ALA A 39 -9.08 1.45 23.10
C ALA A 39 -9.41 2.67 24.01
N GLY A 40 -10.67 3.16 24.00
CA GLY A 40 -11.13 4.23 24.88
C GLY A 40 -10.95 5.65 24.34
N TYR A 41 -10.60 5.82 23.08
CA TYR A 41 -10.54 7.14 22.46
C TYR A 41 -11.95 7.70 22.21
N ASN A 42 -12.11 9.02 22.28
CA ASN A 42 -13.38 9.65 21.99
C ASN A 42 -13.79 9.53 20.52
N LEU A 43 -15.08 9.69 20.22
CA LEU A 43 -15.67 9.55 18.89
C LEU A 43 -14.92 10.36 17.81
N GLY A 44 -14.62 11.64 18.08
CA GLY A 44 -13.96 12.52 17.12
C GLY A 44 -12.54 12.07 16.81
N ALA A 45 -11.75 11.71 17.83
CA ALA A 45 -10.40 11.20 17.67
C ALA A 45 -10.40 9.91 16.86
N SER A 46 -11.24 8.93 17.21
CA SER A 46 -11.33 7.64 16.52
C SER A 46 -11.71 7.80 15.04
N LEU A 47 -12.65 8.68 14.71
CA LEU A 47 -13.04 8.99 13.34
C LEU A 47 -11.87 9.59 12.54
N LEU A 48 -11.21 10.60 13.12
CA LEU A 48 -10.06 11.26 12.45
C LEU A 48 -8.92 10.29 12.23
N ILE A 49 -8.61 9.45 13.22
CA ILE A 49 -7.54 8.45 13.11
C ILE A 49 -7.91 7.40 12.07
N GLY A 50 -9.14 6.87 12.08
CA GLY A 50 -9.60 5.89 11.10
C GLY A 50 -9.49 6.40 9.66
N LEU A 51 -9.92 7.64 9.42
CA LEU A 51 -9.80 8.28 8.09
C LEU A 51 -8.35 8.56 7.72
N ALA A 52 -7.54 9.14 8.63
CA ALA A 52 -6.14 9.47 8.37
C ALA A 52 -5.31 8.21 8.12
N ALA A 53 -5.47 7.17 8.95
CA ALA A 53 -4.80 5.88 8.80
C ALA A 53 -5.09 5.25 7.44
N SER A 54 -6.37 5.25 7.04
CA SER A 54 -6.79 4.72 5.74
C SER A 54 -6.18 5.49 4.58
N LEU A 55 -6.16 6.82 4.63
CA LEU A 55 -5.52 7.64 3.60
C LEU A 55 -4.02 7.36 3.49
N VAL A 56 -3.31 7.26 4.62
CA VAL A 56 -1.87 6.94 4.64
C VAL A 56 -1.63 5.53 4.12
N LEU A 57 -2.46 4.55 4.52
CA LEU A 57 -2.36 3.19 3.99
C LEU A 57 -2.51 3.16 2.47
N PHE A 58 -3.50 3.85 1.92
CA PHE A 58 -3.67 3.91 0.47
C PHE A 58 -2.54 4.67 -0.24
N ALA A 59 -1.96 5.69 0.40
CA ALA A 59 -0.73 6.32 -0.10
C ALA A 59 0.45 5.32 -0.13
N CYS A 60 0.57 4.45 0.88
CA CYS A 60 1.56 3.36 0.90
C CYS A 60 1.30 2.33 -0.22
N ILE A 61 0.04 1.97 -0.49
CA ILE A 61 -0.31 1.09 -1.62
C ILE A 61 0.07 1.76 -2.95
N VAL A 62 -0.20 3.04 -3.12
CA VAL A 62 0.25 3.79 -4.32
C VAL A 62 1.77 3.78 -4.43
N ALA A 63 2.50 3.98 -3.34
CA ALA A 63 3.97 3.92 -3.33
C ALA A 63 4.48 2.52 -3.71
N HIS A 64 3.85 1.45 -3.23
CA HIS A 64 4.12 0.07 -3.61
C HIS A 64 3.98 -0.13 -5.13
N GLU A 65 2.85 0.27 -5.72
CA GLU A 65 2.59 0.16 -7.15
C GLU A 65 3.51 1.05 -8.00
N LEU A 66 3.83 2.25 -7.49
CA LEU A 66 4.80 3.13 -8.12
C LEU A 66 6.20 2.50 -8.15
N ALA A 67 6.62 1.79 -7.11
CA ALA A 67 7.90 1.10 -7.08
C ALA A 67 7.99 0.05 -8.20
N HIS A 68 6.97 -0.79 -8.40
CA HIS A 68 6.88 -1.70 -9.55
C HIS A 68 6.98 -0.95 -10.87
N SER A 69 6.19 0.11 -11.01
CA SER A 69 6.08 0.92 -12.23
C SER A 69 7.38 1.64 -12.57
N LEU A 70 8.10 2.17 -11.58
CA LEU A 70 9.39 2.85 -11.78
C LEU A 70 10.47 1.89 -12.26
N VAL A 71 10.52 0.68 -11.71
CA VAL A 71 11.44 -0.36 -12.18
C VAL A 71 11.09 -0.78 -13.60
N ALA A 72 9.81 -0.92 -13.94
CA ALA A 72 9.35 -1.19 -15.30
C ALA A 72 9.84 -0.10 -16.28
N MET A 73 9.58 1.16 -15.96
CA MET A 73 9.95 2.31 -16.80
C MET A 73 11.46 2.44 -16.99
N ARG A 74 12.26 2.19 -15.94
CA ARG A 74 13.73 2.19 -16.01
C ARG A 74 14.27 1.09 -16.93
N ASN A 75 13.50 0.01 -17.14
CA ASN A 75 13.83 -1.07 -18.06
C ASN A 75 13.15 -0.92 -19.44
N GLY A 76 12.66 0.26 -19.77
CA GLY A 76 12.07 0.55 -21.08
C GLY A 76 10.65 0.02 -21.28
N ILE A 77 9.96 -0.35 -20.21
CA ILE A 77 8.57 -0.83 -20.24
C ILE A 77 7.64 0.32 -19.85
N PRO A 78 6.86 0.88 -20.79
CA PRO A 78 6.00 2.02 -20.50
C PRO A 78 4.83 1.65 -19.59
N VAL A 79 4.60 2.45 -18.53
CA VAL A 79 3.44 2.35 -17.64
C VAL A 79 2.55 3.56 -17.85
N ARG A 80 1.29 3.35 -18.23
CA ARG A 80 0.34 4.43 -18.52
C ARG A 80 -0.40 4.93 -17.30
N SER A 81 -0.90 4.00 -16.49
CA SER A 81 -1.72 4.34 -15.33
C SER A 81 -1.64 3.25 -14.26
N ILE A 82 -1.87 3.67 -13.02
CA ILE A 82 -2.13 2.79 -11.88
C ILE A 82 -3.59 3.03 -11.48
N THR A 83 -4.38 1.96 -11.40
CA THR A 83 -5.77 2.04 -10.95
C THR A 83 -5.91 1.32 -9.63
N LEU A 84 -6.40 2.03 -8.60
CA LEU A 84 -6.70 1.48 -7.28
C LEU A 84 -8.08 0.84 -7.28
N PHE A 85 -8.15 -0.40 -6.82
CA PHE A 85 -9.36 -1.20 -6.63
C PHE A 85 -9.51 -1.61 -5.16
N PHE A 86 -10.55 -2.34 -4.85
CA PHE A 86 -10.79 -2.86 -3.51
C PHE A 86 -9.74 -3.88 -3.03
N LEU A 87 -9.05 -4.59 -3.93
CA LEU A 87 -7.97 -5.55 -3.61
C LEU A 87 -6.55 -4.96 -3.69
N GLY A 88 -6.39 -3.68 -3.99
CA GLY A 88 -5.08 -3.03 -4.14
C GLY A 88 -4.97 -2.20 -5.41
N GLY A 89 -3.77 -2.13 -6.00
CA GLY A 89 -3.48 -1.40 -7.23
C GLY A 89 -3.22 -2.33 -8.42
N VAL A 90 -3.53 -1.87 -9.61
CA VAL A 90 -3.19 -2.54 -10.86
C VAL A 90 -2.55 -1.53 -11.81
N ALA A 91 -1.30 -1.79 -12.18
CA ALA A 91 -0.57 -1.01 -13.17
C ALA A 91 -0.94 -1.44 -14.59
N ASN A 92 -1.28 -0.47 -15.46
CA ASN A 92 -1.50 -0.72 -16.88
C ASN A 92 -0.14 -0.66 -17.61
N ILE A 93 0.47 -1.83 -17.77
CA ILE A 93 1.76 -2.05 -18.43
C ILE A 93 1.48 -2.39 -19.89
N THR A 94 2.16 -1.73 -20.82
CA THR A 94 1.88 -1.87 -22.27
C THR A 94 2.73 -2.93 -22.98
N LYS A 95 3.78 -3.43 -22.32
CA LYS A 95 4.66 -4.49 -22.84
C LYS A 95 5.04 -5.44 -21.71
N GLU A 96 5.23 -6.71 -22.04
CA GLU A 96 5.79 -7.69 -21.12
C GLU A 96 7.33 -7.52 -21.00
N ALA A 97 7.89 -7.98 -19.88
CA ALA A 97 9.33 -7.96 -19.68
C ALA A 97 9.99 -9.01 -20.58
N GLU A 98 10.91 -8.59 -21.45
CA GLU A 98 11.63 -9.49 -22.37
C GLU A 98 12.71 -10.33 -21.66
N ARG A 99 13.14 -9.89 -20.47
CA ARG A 99 14.23 -10.52 -19.70
C ARG A 99 13.74 -10.97 -18.34
N PRO A 100 14.01 -12.23 -17.93
CA PRO A 100 13.59 -12.74 -16.62
C PRO A 100 14.11 -11.91 -15.44
N LYS A 101 15.32 -11.34 -15.54
CA LYS A 101 15.87 -10.43 -14.52
C LYS A 101 15.01 -9.19 -14.33
N THR A 102 14.52 -8.62 -15.40
CA THR A 102 13.63 -7.43 -15.36
C THR A 102 12.31 -7.79 -14.68
N GLU A 103 11.74 -8.95 -15.01
CA GLU A 103 10.50 -9.42 -14.38
C GLU A 103 10.67 -9.59 -12.86
N ILE A 104 11.75 -10.21 -12.41
CA ILE A 104 12.05 -10.39 -10.99
C ILE A 104 12.26 -9.03 -10.29
N LEU A 105 13.05 -8.13 -10.89
CA LEU A 105 13.28 -6.79 -10.31
C LEU A 105 12.00 -5.98 -10.18
N MET A 106 11.14 -6.03 -11.20
CA MET A 106 9.82 -5.41 -11.14
C MET A 106 8.98 -6.02 -10.01
N ALA A 107 8.93 -7.35 -9.95
CA ALA A 107 8.11 -8.06 -8.98
C ALA A 107 8.54 -7.84 -7.51
N VAL A 108 9.84 -7.69 -7.25
CA VAL A 108 10.39 -7.45 -5.90
C VAL A 108 10.29 -5.97 -5.48
N ALA A 109 10.20 -5.04 -6.43
CA ALA A 109 10.25 -3.60 -6.14
C ALA A 109 9.14 -3.12 -5.20
N GLY A 110 7.89 -3.56 -5.42
CA GLY A 110 6.76 -3.22 -4.56
C GLY A 110 6.91 -3.76 -3.14
N PRO A 111 7.11 -5.08 -2.95
CA PRO A 111 7.40 -5.65 -1.64
C PRO A 111 8.54 -4.95 -0.90
N ALA A 112 9.65 -4.67 -1.59
CA ALA A 112 10.78 -3.96 -1.00
C ALA A 112 10.41 -2.55 -0.52
N CYS A 113 9.58 -1.82 -1.30
CA CYS A 113 9.04 -0.53 -0.92
C CYS A 113 8.17 -0.64 0.35
N SER A 114 7.25 -1.60 0.41
CA SER A 114 6.40 -1.81 1.58
C SER A 114 7.20 -2.20 2.83
N LEU A 115 8.21 -3.06 2.70
CA LEU A 115 9.09 -3.41 3.82
C LEU A 115 9.92 -2.22 4.30
N ALA A 116 10.38 -1.36 3.39
CA ALA A 116 11.06 -0.11 3.74
C ALA A 116 10.13 0.85 4.49
N LEU A 117 8.87 1.00 4.04
CA LEU A 117 7.85 1.79 4.73
C LEU A 117 7.53 1.20 6.11
N ALA A 118 7.38 -0.13 6.22
CA ALA A 118 7.18 -0.81 7.49
C ALA A 118 8.33 -0.52 8.47
N LEU A 119 9.57 -0.54 7.99
CA LEU A 119 10.74 -0.20 8.81
C LEU A 119 10.70 1.27 9.26
N VAL A 120 10.43 2.21 8.35
CA VAL A 120 10.38 3.65 8.66
C VAL A 120 9.31 3.95 9.70
N PHE A 121 8.08 3.46 9.50
CA PHE A 121 6.98 3.65 10.44
C PHE A 121 7.20 2.89 11.74
N GLY A 122 7.81 1.69 11.70
CA GLY A 122 8.16 0.90 12.87
C GLY A 122 9.23 1.57 13.74
N VAL A 123 10.26 2.17 13.13
CA VAL A 123 11.28 2.95 13.84
C VAL A 123 10.65 4.21 14.44
N ALA A 124 9.78 4.90 13.70
CA ALA A 124 9.08 6.07 14.21
C ALA A 124 8.16 5.71 15.40
N TRP A 125 7.44 4.61 15.32
CA TRP A 125 6.62 4.06 16.40
C TRP A 125 7.48 3.75 17.64
N PHE A 126 8.59 3.07 17.46
CA PHE A 126 9.51 2.74 18.56
C PHE A 126 10.09 4.00 19.22
N ALA A 127 10.51 4.97 18.42
CA ALA A 127 11.04 6.27 18.89
C ALA A 127 9.96 7.09 19.62
N ALA A 128 8.70 6.98 19.23
CA ALA A 128 7.57 7.64 19.89
C ALA A 128 7.12 6.99 21.21
N GLY A 129 7.78 5.92 21.64
CA GLY A 129 7.53 5.28 22.94
C GLY A 129 7.37 3.75 22.91
N GLY A 130 7.21 3.15 21.75
CA GLY A 130 7.10 1.68 21.62
C GLY A 130 5.97 1.10 22.48
N TYR A 131 6.31 0.09 23.30
CA TYR A 131 5.36 -0.61 24.18
C TYR A 131 5.06 0.13 25.51
N ARG A 132 5.24 1.44 25.60
CA ARG A 132 4.92 2.20 26.81
C ARG A 132 3.42 2.30 27.00
N GLN A 133 2.96 2.33 28.27
CA GLN A 133 1.53 2.33 28.64
C GLN A 133 0.77 3.62 28.27
N GLU A 134 1.47 4.72 27.99
CA GLU A 134 0.86 6.00 27.60
C GLU A 134 0.90 6.18 26.08
N ALA A 135 0.23 5.28 25.35
CA ALA A 135 0.11 5.38 23.91
C ALA A 135 -0.76 6.59 23.53
N THR A 136 -0.25 7.43 22.64
CA THR A 136 -1.06 8.50 22.03
C THR A 136 -1.72 7.97 20.74
N PRO A 137 -2.82 8.59 20.28
CA PRO A 137 -3.45 8.22 19.00
C PRO A 137 -2.46 8.21 17.82
N PHE A 138 -1.51 9.13 17.83
CA PHE A 138 -0.47 9.21 16.80
C PHE A 138 0.51 8.03 16.87
N HIS A 139 0.90 7.63 18.09
CA HIS A 139 1.75 6.48 18.31
C HIS A 139 1.10 5.19 17.77
N ASP A 140 -0.17 4.94 18.13
CA ASP A 140 -0.88 3.74 17.68
C ASP A 140 -1.08 3.73 16.15
N LEU A 141 -1.33 4.91 15.55
CA LEU A 141 -1.39 5.08 14.11
C LEU A 141 -0.09 4.63 13.43
N LEU A 142 1.08 5.03 13.95
CA LEU A 142 2.38 4.64 13.40
C LEU A 142 2.57 3.12 13.43
N GLY A 143 2.21 2.48 14.54
CA GLY A 143 2.25 1.03 14.70
C GLY A 143 1.34 0.29 13.70
N TRP A 144 0.11 0.77 13.52
CA TRP A 144 -0.84 0.25 12.55
C TRP A 144 -0.31 0.34 11.11
N ILE A 145 0.22 1.49 10.72
CA ILE A 145 0.77 1.67 9.37
C ILE A 145 2.00 0.78 9.15
N ALA A 146 2.89 0.68 10.14
CA ALA A 146 4.05 -0.22 10.08
C ALA A 146 3.63 -1.67 9.88
N TRP A 147 2.67 -2.14 10.68
CA TRP A 147 2.14 -3.50 10.60
C TRP A 147 1.50 -3.80 9.25
N LEU A 148 0.62 -2.92 8.77
CA LEU A 148 -0.07 -3.11 7.48
C LEU A 148 0.90 -3.13 6.29
N ASN A 149 1.94 -2.29 6.30
CA ASN A 149 2.99 -2.33 5.28
C ASN A 149 3.86 -3.59 5.36
N LEU A 150 4.14 -4.09 6.57
CA LEU A 150 4.83 -5.36 6.77
C LEU A 150 4.02 -6.52 6.17
N VAL A 151 2.73 -6.60 6.51
CA VAL A 151 1.81 -7.62 5.98
C VAL A 151 1.73 -7.53 4.46
N LEU A 152 1.55 -6.32 3.90
CA LEU A 152 1.49 -6.10 2.45
C LEU A 152 2.77 -6.57 1.77
N GLY A 153 3.95 -6.21 2.29
CA GLY A 153 5.24 -6.60 1.74
C GLY A 153 5.45 -8.12 1.77
N LEU A 154 5.20 -8.76 2.92
CA LEU A 154 5.35 -10.21 3.08
C LEU A 154 4.35 -10.99 2.23
N PHE A 155 3.09 -10.55 2.19
CA PHE A 155 2.05 -11.19 1.38
C PHE A 155 2.38 -11.11 -0.12
N SER A 156 2.85 -9.95 -0.59
CA SER A 156 3.27 -9.78 -1.98
C SER A 156 4.47 -10.64 -2.34
N LEU A 157 5.45 -10.81 -1.42
CA LEU A 157 6.57 -11.75 -1.62
C LEU A 157 6.10 -13.20 -1.66
N LEU A 158 5.13 -13.57 -0.82
CA LEU A 158 4.55 -14.90 -0.82
C LEU A 158 3.87 -15.20 -2.16
N LEU A 159 3.04 -14.28 -2.65
CA LEU A 159 2.40 -14.41 -3.96
C LEU A 159 3.41 -14.53 -5.09
N LEU A 160 4.51 -13.78 -5.05
CA LEU A 160 5.60 -13.90 -6.01
C LEU A 160 6.23 -15.29 -5.97
N ALA A 161 6.54 -15.82 -4.78
CA ALA A 161 7.14 -17.14 -4.61
C ALA A 161 6.24 -18.28 -5.12
N PHE A 162 4.92 -18.15 -4.97
CA PHE A 162 3.97 -19.12 -5.55
C PHE A 162 3.79 -18.92 -7.06
N GLY A 163 3.69 -17.67 -7.53
CA GLY A 163 3.51 -17.36 -8.95
C GLY A 163 4.68 -17.81 -9.82
N THR A 164 5.92 -17.73 -9.32
CA THR A 164 7.10 -18.20 -10.04
C THR A 164 7.15 -19.72 -10.16
N ARG A 165 6.66 -20.48 -9.19
CA ARG A 165 6.60 -21.94 -9.25
C ARG A 165 5.63 -22.48 -10.31
N LEU A 166 4.61 -21.73 -10.66
CA LEU A 166 3.60 -22.13 -11.65
C LEU A 166 4.01 -21.81 -13.10
N ARG A 167 5.04 -20.99 -13.31
CA ARG A 167 5.51 -20.57 -14.65
C ARG A 167 6.72 -21.35 -15.19
N TRP A 168 7.38 -22.16 -14.35
CA TRP A 168 8.53 -22.97 -14.80
C TRP A 168 8.16 -24.45 -14.70
N PRO A 169 8.08 -25.15 -15.85
CA PRO A 169 7.95 -26.60 -15.87
C PRO A 169 9.20 -27.30 -15.32
#